data_ac502478b7506d2cc3d296972c271133
#
_entry.id   ac502478b7506d2cc3d296972c271133
#
_cell.length_a   1.000
_cell.length_b   1.000
_cell.length_c   1.000
_cell.angle_alpha   90.00
_cell.angle_beta   90.00
_cell.angle_gamma   90.00
#
_symmetry.space_group_name_H-M   'P 1'
#
loop_
_entity.id
_entity.type
_entity.pdbx_description
1 polymer ?
#
loop_
_entity_poly.entity_id
_entity_poly.type
_entity_poly.pdbx_seq_one_letter_code
_entity_poly.pdbx_strand_id
1 'polypeptide(L)' 'SRAECHFSNGTQRVRYLQRHFFGRQELMYFDSDRGKFVAVAELAEPDVERANQDKDYLRGVMTNVDGLCRHNYGVLDP' A
#
# COMPACT_ATOMS: atom_id res chain seq x y z
N SER A 1 -1.56 9.00 -7.30
CA SER A 1 -1.13 8.02 -6.30
C SER A 1 0.18 7.37 -6.74
N ARG A 2 0.87 6.79 -5.80
CA ARG A 2 2.16 6.15 -6.05
C ARG A 2 2.23 4.83 -5.31
N ALA A 3 2.56 3.77 -6.04
CA ALA A 3 2.73 2.45 -5.46
C ALA A 3 4.22 2.11 -5.35
N GLU A 4 4.63 1.58 -4.19
CA GLU A 4 6.02 1.21 -3.94
C GLU A 4 6.07 -0.22 -3.43
N CYS A 5 7.02 -0.99 -3.96
CA CYS A 5 7.27 -2.34 -3.49
C CYS A 5 8.69 -2.38 -2.92
N HIS A 6 8.82 -2.78 -1.68
CA HIS A 6 10.11 -2.87 -1.00
C HIS A 6 10.43 -4.33 -0.72
N PHE A 7 11.54 -4.81 -1.25
CA PHE A 7 11.92 -6.21 -1.18
C PHE A 7 13.09 -6.40 -0.21
N SER A 8 13.05 -7.49 0.53
CA SER A 8 14.19 -7.94 1.32
C SER A 8 14.21 -9.46 1.27
N ASN A 9 15.41 -10.06 1.32
CA ASN A 9 15.57 -11.51 1.17
C ASN A 9 14.91 -12.03 -0.10
N GLY A 10 15.17 -11.34 -1.23
CA GLY A 10 14.49 -11.66 -2.48
C GLY A 10 13.01 -11.35 -2.35
N THR A 11 12.15 -12.35 -2.64
CA THR A 11 10.71 -12.19 -2.51
C THR A 11 10.16 -12.78 -1.22
N GLN A 12 11.02 -13.20 -0.29
CA GLN A 12 10.54 -13.76 0.97
C GLN A 12 9.88 -12.72 1.84
N ARG A 13 10.30 -11.47 1.72
CA ARG A 13 9.67 -10.37 2.43
C ARG A 13 9.41 -9.23 1.46
N VAL A 14 8.15 -8.85 1.34
CA VAL A 14 7.72 -7.75 0.48
C VAL A 14 6.86 -6.81 1.30
N ARG A 15 7.20 -5.54 1.29
CA ARG A 15 6.38 -4.50 1.90
C ARG A 15 5.83 -3.62 0.79
N TYR A 16 4.52 -3.48 0.77
CA TYR A 16 3.81 -2.68 -0.22
C TYR A 16 3.30 -1.41 0.42
N LEU A 17 3.61 -0.27 -0.21
CA LEU A 17 3.09 1.03 0.21
C LEU A 17 2.36 1.65 -0.96
N GLN A 18 1.12 2.07 -0.72
CA GLN A 18 0.34 2.78 -1.73
C GLN A 18 0.04 4.17 -1.18
N ARG A 19 0.68 5.18 -1.78
CA ARG A 19 0.59 6.54 -1.29
C ARG A 19 -0.37 7.36 -2.14
N HIS A 20 -1.19 8.15 -1.47
CA HIS A 20 -2.19 9.01 -2.11
C HIS A 20 -1.84 10.46 -1.84
N PHE A 21 -1.84 11.25 -2.91
CA PHE A 21 -1.45 12.65 -2.85
C PHE A 21 -2.56 13.55 -3.41
N PHE A 22 -2.60 14.77 -2.92
CA PHE A 22 -3.33 15.87 -3.54
C PHE A 22 -2.30 16.94 -3.87
N GLY A 23 -2.01 17.13 -5.17
CA GLY A 23 -0.89 17.95 -5.54
C GLY A 23 0.40 17.36 -5.00
N ARG A 24 1.12 18.11 -4.20
CA ARG A 24 2.37 17.66 -3.60
C ARG A 24 2.20 17.19 -2.16
N GLN A 25 0.96 17.24 -1.65
CA GLN A 25 0.72 16.88 -0.27
C GLN A 25 0.28 15.42 -0.19
N GLU A 26 1.00 14.64 0.60
CA GLU A 26 0.60 13.26 0.87
C GLU A 26 -0.58 13.28 1.83
N LEU A 27 -1.66 12.57 1.47
CA LEU A 27 -2.86 12.52 2.28
C LEU A 27 -2.89 11.31 3.20
N MET A 28 -2.58 10.13 2.63
CA MET A 28 -2.64 8.88 3.37
C MET A 28 -1.85 7.82 2.60
N TYR A 29 -1.57 6.71 3.24
CA TYR A 29 -0.94 5.58 2.56
C TYR A 29 -1.45 4.28 3.16
N PHE A 30 -1.40 3.23 2.32
CA PHE A 30 -1.63 1.87 2.77
C PHE A 30 -0.28 1.21 3.01
N ASP A 31 -0.16 0.51 4.12
CA ASP A 31 1.08 -0.18 4.50
C ASP A 31 0.75 -1.66 4.71
N SER A 32 1.30 -2.52 3.86
CA SER A 32 1.01 -3.94 3.95
C SER A 32 1.54 -4.57 5.25
N ASP A 33 2.61 -4.01 5.82
CA ASP A 33 3.11 -4.51 7.11
C ASP A 33 2.13 -4.23 8.24
N ARG A 34 1.35 -3.15 8.13
CA ARG A 34 0.32 -2.82 9.10
C ARG A 34 -1.04 -3.42 8.72
N GLY A 35 -1.24 -3.72 7.43
CA GLY A 35 -2.50 -4.24 6.93
C GLY A 35 -3.62 -3.21 6.94
N LYS A 36 -3.30 -1.94 6.94
CA LYS A 36 -4.29 -0.87 7.01
C LYS A 36 -3.75 0.43 6.46
N PHE A 37 -4.66 1.39 6.28
CA PHE A 37 -4.31 2.75 5.87
C PHE A 37 -3.86 3.58 7.07
N VAL A 38 -2.99 4.55 6.81
CA VAL A 38 -2.49 5.50 7.79
C VAL A 38 -2.70 6.90 7.25
N ALA A 39 -3.29 7.80 8.04
CA ALA A 39 -3.50 9.18 7.62
C ALA A 39 -2.22 9.97 7.84
N VAL A 40 -1.82 10.72 6.81
CA VAL A 40 -0.71 11.65 6.91
C VAL A 40 -1.25 13.05 7.15
N ALA A 41 -2.28 13.45 6.39
CA ALA A 41 -2.94 14.73 6.57
C ALA A 41 -4.20 14.54 7.41
N GLU A 42 -4.43 15.49 8.31
CA GLU A 42 -5.61 15.45 9.18
C GLU A 42 -6.90 15.38 8.36
N LEU A 43 -6.91 16.06 7.23
CA LEU A 43 -8.07 16.07 6.33
C LEU A 43 -8.47 14.66 5.89
N ALA A 44 -7.53 13.75 5.79
CA ALA A 44 -7.80 12.40 5.31
C ALA A 44 -8.26 11.43 6.40
N GLU A 45 -8.25 11.83 7.66
CA GLU A 45 -8.58 10.92 8.77
C GLU A 45 -9.94 10.25 8.62
N PRO A 46 -11.03 10.97 8.25
CA PRO A 46 -12.32 10.30 8.11
C PRO A 46 -12.32 9.24 7.01
N ASP A 47 -11.63 9.49 5.91
CA ASP A 47 -11.56 8.54 4.81
C ASP A 47 -10.74 7.30 5.20
N VAL A 48 -9.64 7.52 5.93
CA VAL A 48 -8.81 6.44 6.40
C VAL A 48 -9.59 5.55 7.36
N GLU A 49 -10.33 6.15 8.28
CA GLU A 49 -11.12 5.39 9.24
C GLU A 49 -12.17 4.54 8.52
N ARG A 50 -12.84 5.12 7.52
CA ARG A 50 -13.85 4.40 6.75
C ARG A 50 -13.23 3.23 5.99
N ALA A 51 -12.08 3.45 5.36
CA ALA A 51 -11.40 2.40 4.61
C ALA A 51 -10.95 1.26 5.52
N ASN A 52 -10.47 1.59 6.71
CA ASN A 52 -9.96 0.58 7.64
C ASN A 52 -11.07 -0.27 8.24
N GLN A 53 -12.33 0.20 8.19
CA GLN A 53 -13.46 -0.57 8.65
C GLN A 53 -13.95 -1.58 7.61
N ASP A 54 -13.55 -1.41 6.35
CA ASP A 54 -13.98 -2.28 5.26
C ASP A 54 -12.95 -3.38 5.06
N LYS A 55 -13.20 -4.53 5.69
CA LYS A 55 -12.25 -5.65 5.67
C LYS A 55 -12.08 -6.24 4.27
N ASP A 56 -13.12 -6.24 3.47
CA ASP A 56 -13.04 -6.77 2.11
C ASP A 56 -12.17 -5.87 1.25
N TYR A 57 -12.31 -4.56 1.42
CA TYR A 57 -11.50 -3.60 0.69
C TYR A 57 -10.02 -3.75 1.06
N LEU A 58 -9.72 -3.88 2.35
CA LEU A 58 -8.34 -4.06 2.81
C LEU A 58 -7.75 -5.35 2.25
N ARG A 59 -8.54 -6.42 2.21
CA ARG A 59 -8.08 -7.69 1.65
C ARG A 59 -7.73 -7.55 0.18
N GLY A 60 -8.55 -6.80 -0.56
CA GLY A 60 -8.29 -6.56 -1.97
C GLY A 60 -6.99 -5.79 -2.19
N VAL A 61 -6.74 -4.80 -1.34
CA VAL A 61 -5.49 -4.04 -1.44
C VAL A 61 -4.29 -4.94 -1.12
N MET A 62 -4.41 -5.80 -0.12
CA MET A 62 -3.35 -6.74 0.23
C MET A 62 -2.99 -7.69 -0.92
N THR A 63 -3.97 -8.03 -1.75
CA THR A 63 -3.73 -8.88 -2.91
C THR A 63 -2.70 -8.25 -3.86
N ASN A 64 -2.60 -6.93 -3.87
CA ASN A 64 -1.65 -6.22 -4.72
C ASN A 64 -0.20 -6.57 -4.38
N VAL A 65 0.07 -7.02 -3.16
CA VAL A 65 1.42 -7.41 -2.77
C VAL A 65 1.93 -8.52 -3.70
N ASP A 66 1.12 -9.54 -3.92
CA ASP A 66 1.50 -10.63 -4.81
C ASP A 66 1.30 -10.26 -6.28
N GLY A 67 0.19 -9.57 -6.60
CA GLY A 67 -0.14 -9.25 -7.97
C GLY A 67 0.82 -8.25 -8.61
N LEU A 68 1.23 -7.24 -7.86
CA LEU A 68 2.09 -6.18 -8.39
C LEU A 68 3.54 -6.37 -7.98
N CYS A 69 3.80 -6.60 -6.70
CA CYS A 69 5.17 -6.57 -6.20
C CYS A 69 5.96 -7.80 -6.62
N ARG A 70 5.39 -8.99 -6.48
CA ARG A 70 6.11 -10.20 -6.87
C ARG A 70 6.25 -10.31 -8.38
N HIS A 71 5.23 -9.87 -9.11
CA HIS A 71 5.30 -9.85 -10.57
C HIS A 71 6.41 -8.91 -11.04
N ASN A 72 6.47 -7.70 -10.47
CA ASN A 72 7.49 -6.73 -10.83
C ASN A 72 8.89 -7.22 -10.52
N TYR A 73 9.05 -7.92 -9.41
CA TYR A 73 10.35 -8.49 -9.05
C TYR A 73 10.80 -9.50 -10.12
N GLY A 74 9.90 -10.36 -10.55
CA GLY A 74 10.22 -11.36 -11.58
C GLY A 74 10.57 -10.74 -12.91
N VAL A 75 9.95 -9.61 -13.26
CA VAL A 75 10.23 -8.91 -14.51
C VAL A 75 11.55 -8.14 -14.44
N LEU A 76 11.82 -7.49 -13.30
CA LEU A 76 13.00 -6.62 -13.16
C LEU A 76 14.26 -7.38 -12.81
N ASP A 77 14.13 -8.59 -12.30
CA ASP A 77 15.27 -9.40 -11.88
C ASP A 77 15.21 -10.75 -12.60
N PRO A 78 15.52 -10.75 -13.89
CA PRO A 78 15.47 -11.97 -14.69
C PRO A 78 16.53 -12.98 -14.31
#